data_f2648dabc384b232bd716dc4607ab5b2
#
_entry.id   f2648dabc384b232bd716dc4607ab5b2
#
_cell.length_a   1.000
_cell.length_b   1.000
_cell.length_c   1.000
_cell.angle_alpha   90.00
_cell.angle_beta   90.00
_cell.angle_gamma   90.00
#
_symmetry.space_group_name_H-M   'P 1'
#
loop_
_entity.id
_entity.type
_entity.pdbx_description
1 polymer ?
#
loop_
_entity_poly.entity_id
_entity_poly.type
_entity_poly.pdbx_seq_one_letter_code
_entity_poly.pdbx_strand_id
1 'polypeptide(L)'
;RAAWDLTDKQPGGTERRNERQWSAVAHEDLAAVSKQLGLPAALRAGDVAVNLSISGVSEFSRLPRGTVLTFEGGVVLIVEEYNPPCSRMSQHIADHYHRVNEEPLGQSDFIEASKFCRGLVGAVEVPGIVSIGEGVTVMQEVLPKWLRA
;
A
#
# COMPACT_ATOMS: atom_id res chain seq x y z
N ARG A 1 -13.00 -6.88 -4.25
CA ARG A 1 -13.72 -5.67 -3.87
C ARG A 1 -13.73 -5.53 -2.36
N ALA A 2 -13.26 -4.42 -1.84
CA ALA A 2 -13.29 -4.17 -0.42
C ALA A 2 -14.70 -3.79 0.05
N ALA A 3 -15.10 -4.27 1.25
CA ALA A 3 -16.44 -4.02 1.77
C ALA A 3 -16.76 -2.53 1.96
N TRP A 4 -15.77 -1.70 2.20
CA TRP A 4 -15.94 -0.24 2.35
C TRP A 4 -16.15 0.51 1.04
N ASP A 5 -15.91 -0.12 -0.13
CA ASP A 5 -16.26 0.45 -1.43
C ASP A 5 -17.78 0.45 -1.66
N LEU A 6 -18.51 -0.23 -0.77
CA LEU A 6 -19.95 -0.19 -0.74
C LEU A 6 -20.39 1.13 -0.14
N THR A 7 -20.55 2.13 -0.98
CA THR A 7 -21.28 3.31 -0.54
C THR A 7 -22.77 2.97 -0.55
N ASP A 8 -23.45 3.27 0.53
CA ASP A 8 -24.92 3.10 0.68
C ASP A 8 -25.73 3.79 -0.40
N LYS A 9 -25.05 4.52 -1.29
CA LYS A 9 -25.63 5.31 -2.38
C LYS A 9 -25.80 4.55 -3.70
N GLN A 10 -25.33 3.31 -3.80
CA GLN A 10 -25.45 2.55 -5.04
C GLN A 10 -26.16 1.20 -4.83
N PRO A 11 -27.12 0.86 -5.69
CA PRO A 11 -27.84 -0.41 -5.60
C PRO A 11 -26.90 -1.62 -5.59
N GLY A 12 -27.27 -2.66 -4.87
CA GLY A 12 -26.57 -3.94 -4.91
C GLY A 12 -26.52 -4.47 -6.36
N GLY A 13 -25.38 -5.06 -6.76
CA GLY A 13 -25.17 -5.55 -8.13
C GLY A 13 -24.67 -4.52 -9.13
N THR A 14 -24.51 -3.25 -8.76
CA THR A 14 -23.89 -2.25 -9.64
C THR A 14 -22.46 -2.67 -9.99
N GLU A 15 -22.19 -2.78 -11.29
CA GLU A 15 -20.83 -3.02 -11.78
C GLU A 15 -19.91 -1.85 -11.46
N ARG A 16 -18.71 -2.15 -10.98
CA ARG A 16 -17.70 -1.16 -10.68
C ARG A 16 -16.35 -1.60 -11.19
N ARG A 17 -15.54 -0.61 -11.60
CA ARG A 17 -14.12 -0.84 -11.85
C ARG A 17 -13.46 -1.35 -10.56
N ASN A 18 -12.68 -2.42 -10.67
CA ASN A 18 -11.83 -2.85 -9.57
C ASN A 18 -10.59 -1.93 -9.50
N GLU A 19 -10.58 -1.05 -8.53
CA GLU A 19 -9.48 -0.11 -8.28
C GLU A 19 -8.43 -0.67 -7.29
N ARG A 20 -8.57 -1.94 -6.92
CA ARG A 20 -7.66 -2.62 -5.99
C ARG A 20 -7.13 -3.93 -6.59
N GLN A 21 -6.65 -3.85 -7.82
CA GLN A 21 -6.08 -5.00 -8.55
C GLN A 21 -4.69 -5.37 -8.04
N TRP A 22 -3.98 -4.41 -7.47
CA TRP A 22 -2.67 -4.59 -6.85
C TRP A 22 -2.57 -3.77 -5.57
N SER A 23 -1.61 -4.14 -4.74
CA SER A 23 -1.18 -3.38 -3.57
C SER A 23 0.34 -3.33 -3.51
N ALA A 24 0.89 -2.19 -3.13
CA ALA A 24 2.33 -2.00 -2.97
C ALA A 24 2.62 -1.20 -1.70
N VAL A 25 3.75 -1.48 -1.05
CA VAL A 25 4.22 -0.79 0.14
C VAL A 25 5.70 -0.46 0.01
N ALA A 26 6.13 0.65 0.57
CA ALA A 26 7.56 0.94 0.67
C ALA A 26 8.22 0.06 1.72
N HIS A 27 9.36 -0.52 1.36
CA HIS A 27 10.19 -1.27 2.30
C HIS A 27 10.59 -0.42 3.50
N GLU A 28 10.91 0.82 3.26
CA GLU A 28 11.31 1.81 4.27
C GLU A 28 10.17 2.12 5.24
N ASP A 29 8.93 2.21 4.74
CA ASP A 29 7.75 2.42 5.58
C ASP A 29 7.53 1.25 6.53
N LEU A 30 7.64 0.00 6.04
CA LEU A 30 7.51 -1.19 6.89
C LEU A 30 8.63 -1.29 7.91
N ALA A 31 9.86 -0.91 7.55
CA ALA A 31 10.98 -0.86 8.49
C ALA A 31 10.72 0.16 9.61
N ALA A 32 10.20 1.34 9.28
CA ALA A 32 9.85 2.37 10.26
C ALA A 32 8.71 1.93 11.18
N VAL A 33 7.66 1.33 10.62
CA VAL A 33 6.54 0.74 11.38
C VAL A 33 7.03 -0.32 12.36
N SER A 34 7.87 -1.23 11.87
CA SER A 34 8.42 -2.32 12.69
C SER A 34 9.25 -1.82 13.84
N LYS A 35 10.06 -0.79 13.61
CA LYS A 35 10.84 -0.12 14.64
C LYS A 35 9.94 0.54 15.68
N GLN A 36 8.90 1.25 15.25
CA GLN A 36 7.94 1.90 16.15
C GLN A 36 7.19 0.88 17.00
N LEU A 37 6.86 -0.29 16.45
CA LEU A 37 6.24 -1.39 17.16
C LEU A 37 7.21 -2.14 18.11
N GLY A 38 8.52 -1.90 18.00
CA GLY A 38 9.54 -2.59 18.77
C GLY A 38 9.75 -4.05 18.35
N LEU A 39 9.52 -4.36 17.07
CA LEU A 39 9.69 -5.73 16.55
C LEU A 39 11.18 -6.07 16.37
N PRO A 40 11.56 -7.36 16.55
CA PRO A 40 12.94 -7.80 16.39
C PRO A 40 13.44 -7.79 14.95
N ALA A 41 12.52 -7.79 13.98
CA ALA A 41 12.82 -7.72 12.56
C ALA A 41 11.77 -6.88 11.83
N ALA A 42 12.17 -6.33 10.68
CA ALA A 42 11.26 -5.58 9.83
C ALA A 42 10.18 -6.50 9.21
N LEU A 43 8.93 -6.04 9.24
CA LEU A 43 7.85 -6.65 8.49
C LEU A 43 8.15 -6.58 6.99
N ARG A 44 7.74 -7.62 6.29
CA ARG A 44 7.80 -7.69 4.83
C ARG A 44 6.41 -7.46 4.23
N ALA A 45 6.35 -7.20 2.94
CA ALA A 45 5.09 -7.00 2.22
C ALA A 45 4.10 -8.17 2.43
N GLY A 46 4.59 -9.40 2.40
CA GLY A 46 3.78 -10.60 2.65
C GLY A 46 3.17 -10.66 4.04
N ASP A 47 3.89 -10.18 5.06
CA ASP A 47 3.42 -10.17 6.45
C ASP A 47 2.20 -9.25 6.65
N VAL A 48 2.05 -8.29 5.77
CA VAL A 48 0.93 -7.32 5.76
C VAL A 48 0.00 -7.50 4.57
N ALA A 49 0.06 -8.66 3.92
CA ALA A 49 -0.78 -9.04 2.78
C ALA A 49 -0.74 -8.04 1.61
N VAL A 50 0.46 -7.57 1.26
CA VAL A 50 0.69 -6.65 0.14
C VAL A 50 1.44 -7.38 -0.97
N ASN A 51 1.08 -7.13 -2.23
CA ASN A 51 1.62 -7.84 -3.39
C ASN A 51 3.07 -7.45 -3.71
N LEU A 52 3.40 -6.16 -3.63
CA LEU A 52 4.67 -5.60 -4.07
C LEU A 52 5.37 -4.84 -2.94
N SER A 53 6.68 -5.03 -2.84
CA SER A 53 7.57 -4.22 -2.02
C SER A 53 8.40 -3.31 -2.92
N ILE A 54 8.29 -2.00 -2.73
CA ILE A 54 9.03 -0.98 -3.47
C ILE A 54 10.05 -0.36 -2.53
N SER A 55 11.24 -0.04 -3.02
CA SER A 55 12.27 0.66 -2.25
C SER A 55 12.81 1.87 -3.00
N GLY A 56 13.36 2.84 -2.27
CA GLY A 56 14.01 4.02 -2.84
C GLY A 56 13.05 5.12 -3.31
N VAL A 57 11.76 5.04 -2.99
CA VAL A 57 10.77 6.09 -3.30
C VAL A 57 10.38 6.81 -2.03
N SER A 58 10.77 8.07 -1.92
CA SER A 58 10.40 8.91 -0.78
C SER A 58 8.90 9.09 -0.69
N GLU A 59 8.34 8.99 0.53
CA GLU A 59 6.92 9.19 0.82
C GLU A 59 5.98 8.37 -0.08
N PHE A 60 6.38 7.15 -0.42
CA PHE A 60 5.63 6.27 -1.33
C PHE A 60 4.15 6.18 -0.99
N SER A 61 3.80 6.00 0.27
CA SER A 61 2.40 5.87 0.73
C SER A 61 1.58 7.16 0.59
N ARG A 62 2.21 8.28 0.23
CA ARG A 62 1.57 9.59 0.03
C ARG A 62 1.47 10.01 -1.42
N LEU A 63 1.90 9.17 -2.34
CA LEU A 63 1.78 9.47 -3.77
C LEU A 63 0.30 9.64 -4.13
N PRO A 64 -0.04 10.67 -4.91
CA PRO A 64 -1.43 10.97 -5.22
C PRO A 64 -2.05 9.96 -6.19
N ARG A 65 -3.37 9.90 -6.19
CA ARG A 65 -4.15 9.21 -7.23
C ARG A 65 -3.71 9.68 -8.61
N GLY A 66 -3.64 8.74 -9.56
CA GLY A 66 -3.18 9.03 -10.91
C GLY A 66 -1.65 8.91 -11.10
N THR A 67 -0.88 8.72 -10.01
CA THR A 67 0.54 8.41 -10.14
C THR A 67 0.73 7.12 -10.93
N VAL A 68 1.64 7.13 -11.89
CA VAL A 68 1.95 6.00 -12.75
C VAL A 68 3.26 5.37 -12.32
N LEU A 69 3.26 4.05 -12.15
CA LEU A 69 4.43 3.24 -11.86
C LEU A 69 4.75 2.43 -13.12
N THR A 70 5.87 2.72 -13.77
CA THR A 70 6.32 2.01 -14.97
C THR A 70 7.51 1.13 -14.63
N PHE A 71 7.37 -0.16 -14.77
CA PHE A 71 8.42 -1.15 -14.54
C PHE A 71 9.26 -1.34 -15.80
N GLU A 72 10.54 -1.66 -15.64
CA GLU A 72 11.46 -1.88 -16.77
C GLU A 72 10.99 -2.99 -17.72
N GLY A 73 10.32 -4.01 -17.21
CA GLY A 73 9.72 -5.10 -18.00
C GLY A 73 8.45 -4.72 -18.76
N GLY A 74 7.99 -3.47 -18.65
CA GLY A 74 6.85 -2.94 -19.41
C GLY A 74 5.52 -2.96 -18.69
N VAL A 75 5.43 -3.50 -17.49
CA VAL A 75 4.22 -3.40 -16.65
C VAL A 75 3.98 -1.95 -16.27
N VAL A 76 2.74 -1.51 -16.37
CA VAL A 76 2.32 -0.16 -15.95
C VAL A 76 1.16 -0.27 -14.97
N LEU A 77 1.35 0.32 -13.80
CA LEU A 77 0.35 0.39 -12.75
C LEU A 77 -0.06 1.85 -12.52
N ILE A 78 -1.31 2.07 -12.16
CA ILE A 78 -1.81 3.39 -11.78
C ILE A 78 -2.28 3.36 -10.33
N VAL A 79 -1.90 4.36 -9.56
CA VAL A 79 -2.35 4.56 -8.19
C VAL A 79 -3.79 5.07 -8.19
N GLU A 80 -4.66 4.37 -7.47
CA GLU A 80 -6.06 4.77 -7.32
C GLU A 80 -6.35 5.29 -5.92
N GLU A 81 -5.72 4.70 -4.90
CA GLU A 81 -6.03 5.04 -3.53
C GLU A 81 -4.89 4.71 -2.55
N TYR A 82 -4.85 5.44 -1.46
CA TYR A 82 -4.10 5.07 -0.27
C TYR A 82 -4.65 3.78 0.33
N ASN A 83 -3.78 2.91 0.81
CA ASN A 83 -4.16 1.68 1.49
C ASN A 83 -4.25 1.91 3.02
N PRO A 84 -5.44 2.15 3.58
CA PRO A 84 -5.55 2.43 5.01
C PRO A 84 -5.25 1.20 5.86
N PRO A 85 -4.67 1.37 7.06
CA PRO A 85 -4.57 0.27 8.01
C PRO A 85 -5.97 -0.16 8.46
N CYS A 86 -6.15 -1.46 8.69
CA CYS A 86 -7.42 -2.01 9.12
C CYS A 86 -7.29 -2.84 10.41
N SER A 87 -8.39 -2.95 11.13
CA SER A 87 -8.44 -3.68 12.40
C SER A 87 -8.09 -5.17 12.27
N ARG A 88 -8.51 -5.81 11.16
CA ARG A 88 -8.19 -7.22 10.90
C ARG A 88 -6.69 -7.44 10.78
N MET A 89 -5.98 -6.59 10.03
CA MET A 89 -4.53 -6.69 9.91
C MET A 89 -3.85 -6.37 11.24
N SER A 90 -4.34 -5.37 11.96
CA SER A 90 -3.79 -5.02 13.27
C SER A 90 -3.93 -6.17 14.28
N GLN A 91 -5.07 -6.84 14.28
CA GLN A 91 -5.28 -8.04 15.10
C GLN A 91 -4.31 -9.16 14.68
N HIS A 92 -4.17 -9.40 13.37
CA HIS A 92 -3.24 -10.41 12.86
C HIS A 92 -1.80 -10.14 13.33
N ILE A 93 -1.34 -8.89 13.24
CA ILE A 93 0.00 -8.51 13.72
C ILE A 93 0.11 -8.71 15.23
N ALA A 94 -0.89 -8.31 16.01
CA ALA A 94 -0.88 -8.50 17.46
C ALA A 94 -0.86 -9.99 17.88
N ASP A 95 -1.51 -10.85 17.11
CA ASP A 95 -1.58 -12.29 17.41
C ASP A 95 -0.30 -13.06 17.05
N HIS A 96 0.48 -12.58 16.06
CA HIS A 96 1.60 -13.35 15.48
C HIS A 96 2.97 -12.73 15.70
N TYR A 97 3.05 -11.49 16.20
CA TYR A 97 4.31 -10.77 16.38
C TYR A 97 4.46 -10.29 17.83
N HIS A 98 5.70 -10.28 18.31
CA HIS A 98 6.04 -9.85 19.67
C HIS A 98 7.14 -8.79 19.62
N ARG A 99 7.16 -7.93 20.63
CA ARG A 99 8.21 -6.94 20.81
C ARG A 99 9.52 -7.62 21.21
N VAL A 100 10.63 -6.93 21.03
CA VAL A 100 11.96 -7.41 21.47
C VAL A 100 11.99 -7.75 22.98
N ASN A 101 11.23 -7.01 23.79
CA ASN A 101 11.09 -7.25 25.23
C ASN A 101 10.00 -8.29 25.59
N GLU A 102 9.51 -9.03 24.60
CA GLU A 102 8.44 -10.04 24.73
C GLU A 102 7.07 -9.49 25.19
N GLU A 103 6.92 -8.16 25.31
CA GLU A 103 5.62 -7.57 25.58
C GLU A 103 4.66 -7.76 24.39
N PRO A 104 3.38 -8.07 24.65
CA PRO A 104 2.40 -8.23 23.60
C PRO A 104 2.11 -6.88 22.90
N LEU A 105 1.75 -6.97 21.63
CA LEU A 105 1.21 -5.84 20.88
C LEU A 105 -0.27 -5.65 21.21
N GLY A 106 -0.68 -4.40 21.38
CA GLY A 106 -2.09 -4.03 21.47
C GLY A 106 -2.80 -4.14 20.12
N GLN A 107 -4.12 -4.34 20.15
CA GLN A 107 -4.94 -4.52 18.96
C GLN A 107 -4.95 -3.30 18.01
N SER A 108 -4.64 -2.12 18.51
CA SER A 108 -4.58 -0.88 17.73
C SER A 108 -3.16 -0.41 17.40
N ASP A 109 -2.13 -1.04 17.96
CA ASP A 109 -0.75 -0.59 17.81
C ASP A 109 -0.31 -0.51 16.36
N PHE A 110 -0.64 -1.53 15.56
CA PHE A 110 -0.31 -1.53 14.15
C PHE A 110 -1.10 -0.46 13.36
N ILE A 111 -2.37 -0.22 13.68
CA ILE A 111 -3.16 0.85 13.05
C ILE A 111 -2.47 2.19 13.27
N GLU A 112 -2.08 2.49 14.50
CA GLU A 112 -1.46 3.76 14.85
C GLU A 112 -0.07 3.91 14.19
N ALA A 113 0.76 2.86 14.27
CA ALA A 113 2.10 2.87 13.71
C ALA A 113 2.11 2.92 12.18
N SER A 114 1.14 2.30 11.51
CA SER A 114 1.12 2.17 10.06
C SER A 114 0.27 3.23 9.33
N LYS A 115 -0.24 4.20 10.04
CA LYS A 115 -0.97 5.33 9.44
C LYS A 115 -0.07 6.05 8.43
N PHE A 116 -0.53 6.16 7.17
CA PHE A 116 0.23 6.67 6.01
C PHE A 116 1.50 5.88 5.65
N CYS A 117 1.61 4.64 6.12
CA CYS A 117 2.74 3.75 5.86
C CYS A 117 2.30 2.36 5.34
N ARG A 118 1.02 2.19 4.97
CA ARG A 118 0.48 0.93 4.45
C ARG A 118 0.57 0.81 2.93
N GLY A 119 1.14 1.81 2.28
CA GLY A 119 1.30 1.82 0.84
C GLY A 119 0.04 2.23 0.09
N LEU A 120 -0.05 1.76 -1.13
CA LEU A 120 -1.00 2.18 -2.14
C LEU A 120 -1.68 0.96 -2.78
N VAL A 121 -2.83 1.23 -3.36
CA VAL A 121 -3.57 0.27 -4.19
C VAL A 121 -3.93 0.91 -5.51
N GLY A 122 -4.21 0.09 -6.51
CA GLY A 122 -4.59 0.64 -7.80
C GLY A 122 -4.95 -0.38 -8.85
N ALA A 123 -5.01 0.08 -10.08
CA ALA A 123 -5.36 -0.70 -11.26
C ALA A 123 -4.13 -0.98 -12.15
N VAL A 124 -4.22 -2.02 -12.94
CA VAL A 124 -3.23 -2.40 -13.94
C VAL A 124 -3.60 -1.74 -15.27
N GLU A 125 -2.71 -0.89 -15.79
CA GLU A 125 -2.85 -0.28 -17.12
C GLU A 125 -2.25 -1.16 -18.21
N VAL A 126 -1.05 -1.69 -17.97
CA VAL A 126 -0.39 -2.64 -18.88
C VAL A 126 0.00 -3.88 -18.07
N PRO A 127 -0.62 -5.03 -18.36
CA PRO A 127 -0.33 -6.26 -17.63
C PRO A 127 1.02 -6.86 -18.03
N GLY A 128 1.53 -7.74 -17.19
CA GLY A 128 2.78 -8.47 -17.40
C GLY A 128 3.32 -9.06 -16.13
N ILE A 129 4.59 -9.40 -16.15
CA ILE A 129 5.32 -9.98 -15.03
C ILE A 129 6.25 -8.93 -14.45
N VAL A 130 6.20 -8.74 -13.15
CA VAL A 130 7.16 -7.93 -12.39
C VAL A 130 8.14 -8.87 -11.69
N SER A 131 9.42 -8.62 -11.89
CA SER A 131 10.50 -9.44 -11.32
C SER A 131 11.14 -8.75 -10.12
N ILE A 132 11.63 -9.56 -9.16
CA ILE A 132 12.39 -9.05 -8.02
C ILE A 132 13.66 -8.34 -8.52
N GLY A 133 13.90 -7.14 -8.00
CA GLY A 133 15.05 -6.31 -8.38
C GLY A 133 14.84 -5.47 -9.63
N GLU A 134 13.67 -5.56 -10.26
CA GLU A 134 13.31 -4.76 -11.41
C GLU A 134 13.14 -3.29 -11.03
N GLY A 135 13.66 -2.38 -11.86
CA GLY A 135 13.52 -0.94 -11.69
C GLY A 135 12.10 -0.47 -11.96
N VAL A 136 11.66 0.53 -11.21
CA VAL A 136 10.38 1.21 -11.40
C VAL A 136 10.57 2.71 -11.48
N THR A 137 9.94 3.33 -12.46
CA THR A 137 9.87 4.78 -12.62
C THR A 137 8.52 5.28 -12.10
N VAL A 138 8.56 6.29 -11.24
CA VAL A 138 7.38 6.91 -10.65
C VAL A 138 7.12 8.25 -11.32
N MET A 139 5.94 8.41 -11.93
CA MET A 139 5.51 9.65 -12.57
C MET A 139 4.21 10.13 -11.95
N GLN A 140 4.25 11.30 -11.34
CA GLN A 140 3.05 11.98 -10.88
C GLN A 140 2.38 12.71 -12.03
N GLU A 141 1.07 12.84 -11.98
CA GLU A 141 0.34 13.64 -12.96
C GLU A 141 0.80 15.10 -12.88
N VAL A 142 1.22 15.61 -14.03
CA VAL A 142 1.57 17.03 -14.17
C VAL A 142 0.34 17.77 -14.65
N LEU A 143 -0.15 18.70 -13.84
CA LEU A 143 -1.27 19.55 -14.25
C LEU A 143 -1.03 20.14 -15.64
N PRO A 144 -2.02 20.09 -16.54
CA PRO A 144 -1.94 20.73 -17.86
C PRO A 144 -1.54 22.20 -17.73
N LYS A 145 -0.83 22.73 -18.72
CA LYS A 145 -0.33 24.12 -18.67
C LYS A 145 -1.42 25.15 -18.39
N TRP A 146 -2.64 24.92 -18.87
CA TRP A 146 -3.79 25.80 -18.69
C TRP A 146 -4.39 25.75 -17.27
N LEU A 147 -4.04 24.76 -16.47
CA LEU A 147 -4.41 24.68 -15.04
C LEU A 147 -3.27 25.14 -14.10
N ARG A 148 -2.11 25.44 -14.64
CA ARG A 148 -0.98 25.96 -13.87
C ARG A 148 -1.06 27.49 -13.84
N ALA A 149 -1.96 27.99 -13.08
CA ALA A 149 -2.01 29.43 -12.86
C ALA A 149 -0.94 29.88 -11.87
#